data_eb47e8c830668b94f44319aff6d701b2
#
_entry.id   eb47e8c830668b94f44319aff6d701b2
#
_cell.length_a   1.000
_cell.length_b   1.000
_cell.length_c   1.000
_cell.angle_alpha   90.00
_cell.angle_beta   90.00
_cell.angle_gamma   90.00
#
_symmetry.space_group_name_H-M   'P 1'
#
loop_
_entity.id
_entity.type
_entity.pdbx_description
1 polymer ?
#
loop_
_entity_poly.entity_id
_entity_poly.type
_entity_poly.pdbx_seq_one_letter_code
_entity_poly.pdbx_strand_id
1 'polypeptide(L)'
;ETVYRQQHNNFSFTTTLQYVPKTEKDLAGITCVQSEKFNYVFGLTKKDKDFYMVLERTARGESGLVASAKVDVKNPIQLRVKGEGDGYGFYYSTDGTDFVQLGNTVPGDILSTNVAGGFTGCLIGLYATSANDIVVNNLKDAYADYFTVGCAINMANLNSPQQMALITSNFNSITAENDMKPEPTEPVEGQWNWESADKIANFARANKIGLRGHCLVWHAQTPDWMFHDEKGNLVSKEVLFERMRKHIHTIVNRYKDCLLYTSPSPRDA
;
A
#
# COMPACT_ATOMS: atom_id res chain seq x y z
N GLU A 1 -5.87 -7.27 -5.65
CA GLU A 1 -5.02 -6.63 -6.66
C GLU A 1 -3.56 -6.95 -6.42
N THR A 2 -2.82 -7.42 -7.44
CA THR A 2 -1.36 -7.53 -7.39
C THR A 2 -0.81 -6.38 -8.20
N VAL A 3 -0.14 -5.44 -7.53
CA VAL A 3 0.35 -4.20 -8.16
C VAL A 3 1.83 -3.99 -7.86
N TYR A 4 2.53 -3.33 -8.79
CA TYR A 4 3.92 -2.90 -8.68
C TYR A 4 4.01 -1.38 -8.80
N ARG A 5 4.90 -0.77 -8.03
CA ARG A 5 5.13 0.66 -8.14
C ARG A 5 5.80 0.99 -9.47
N GLN A 6 5.26 1.98 -10.18
CA GLN A 6 5.92 2.55 -11.35
C GLN A 6 7.24 3.22 -10.93
N GLN A 7 8.35 2.81 -11.57
CA GLN A 7 9.69 3.33 -11.26
C GLN A 7 10.23 4.27 -12.33
N HIS A 8 9.66 4.22 -13.55
CA HIS A 8 10.13 4.98 -14.72
C HIS A 8 8.94 5.54 -15.50
N ASN A 9 9.12 6.70 -16.15
CA ASN A 9 8.11 7.28 -17.04
C ASN A 9 7.98 6.52 -18.36
N ASN A 10 9.06 5.87 -18.79
CA ASN A 10 9.05 4.99 -19.95
C ASN A 10 9.06 3.54 -19.48
N PHE A 11 7.97 2.83 -19.66
CA PHE A 11 7.81 1.45 -19.25
C PHE A 11 6.86 0.68 -20.17
N SER A 12 6.89 -0.64 -20.04
CA SER A 12 5.89 -1.55 -20.62
C SER A 12 5.55 -2.62 -19.62
N PHE A 13 4.27 -2.77 -19.31
CA PHE A 13 3.74 -3.85 -18.50
C PHE A 13 2.80 -4.68 -19.36
N THR A 14 3.04 -5.99 -19.46
CA THR A 14 2.25 -6.92 -20.27
C THR A 14 1.80 -8.10 -19.43
N THR A 15 0.56 -8.51 -19.60
CA THR A 15 0.00 -9.72 -18.97
C THR A 15 -0.90 -10.47 -19.92
N THR A 16 -1.15 -11.73 -19.61
CA THR A 16 -2.09 -12.57 -20.37
C THR A 16 -3.35 -12.76 -19.54
N LEU A 17 -4.49 -12.40 -20.10
CA LEU A 17 -5.81 -12.57 -19.53
C LEU A 17 -6.44 -13.87 -20.04
N GLN A 18 -6.60 -14.83 -19.14
CA GLN A 18 -7.28 -16.10 -19.41
C GLN A 18 -8.59 -16.14 -18.62
N TYR A 19 -9.51 -15.25 -18.99
CA TYR A 19 -10.78 -15.07 -18.32
C TYR A 19 -11.87 -14.69 -19.32
N VAL A 20 -13.08 -15.22 -19.11
CA VAL A 20 -14.27 -14.88 -19.91
C VAL A 20 -15.32 -14.29 -18.97
N PRO A 21 -15.67 -13.00 -19.10
CA PRO A 21 -16.73 -12.37 -18.33
C PRO A 21 -18.07 -13.09 -18.49
N LYS A 22 -18.79 -13.30 -17.39
CA LYS A 22 -20.11 -13.95 -17.38
C LYS A 22 -21.24 -12.94 -17.34
N THR A 23 -21.02 -11.81 -16.68
CA THR A 23 -22.00 -10.72 -16.50
C THR A 23 -21.41 -9.38 -16.93
N GLU A 24 -22.27 -8.36 -17.08
CA GLU A 24 -21.87 -6.99 -17.43
C GLU A 24 -21.09 -6.27 -16.29
N LYS A 25 -21.13 -6.83 -15.08
CA LYS A 25 -20.38 -6.32 -13.93
C LYS A 25 -18.98 -6.94 -13.82
N ASP A 26 -18.70 -7.93 -14.65
CA ASP A 26 -17.39 -8.57 -14.67
C ASP A 26 -16.43 -7.72 -15.50
N LEU A 27 -15.30 -7.37 -14.92
CA LEU A 27 -14.21 -6.68 -15.60
C LEU A 27 -12.88 -7.21 -15.07
N ALA A 28 -12.03 -7.68 -15.97
CA ALA A 28 -10.71 -8.17 -15.61
C ALA A 28 -9.63 -7.66 -16.56
N GLY A 29 -8.47 -7.27 -16.02
CA GLY A 29 -7.37 -6.73 -16.81
C GLY A 29 -6.28 -6.06 -16.00
N ILE A 30 -5.89 -4.86 -16.40
CA ILE A 30 -4.82 -4.06 -15.83
C ILE A 30 -5.41 -2.81 -15.17
N THR A 31 -4.87 -2.43 -14.03
CA THR A 31 -5.11 -1.11 -13.42
C THR A 31 -3.81 -0.32 -13.32
N CYS A 32 -3.92 0.99 -13.53
CA CYS A 32 -2.93 1.99 -13.15
C CYS A 32 -3.60 2.87 -12.11
N VAL A 33 -3.17 2.76 -10.85
CA VAL A 33 -3.89 3.36 -9.72
C VAL A 33 -2.95 4.15 -8.81
N GLN A 34 -3.39 5.33 -8.41
CA GLN A 34 -2.80 6.07 -7.31
C GLN A 34 -3.71 6.00 -6.07
N SER A 35 -5.02 6.08 -6.29
CA SER A 35 -6.05 5.94 -5.25
C SER A 35 -7.40 5.58 -5.88
N GLU A 36 -8.41 5.34 -5.05
CA GLU A 36 -9.79 5.14 -5.52
C GLU A 36 -10.33 6.31 -6.34
N LYS A 37 -9.83 7.53 -6.10
CA LYS A 37 -10.24 8.74 -6.79
C LYS A 37 -9.44 9.03 -8.06
N PHE A 38 -8.33 8.33 -8.28
CA PHE A 38 -7.42 8.55 -9.42
C PHE A 38 -6.89 7.21 -9.92
N ASN A 39 -7.48 6.69 -10.99
CA ASN A 39 -7.06 5.45 -11.60
C ASN A 39 -7.48 5.33 -13.06
N TYR A 40 -6.84 4.40 -13.76
CA TYR A 40 -7.28 3.81 -15.02
C TYR A 40 -7.52 2.32 -14.82
N VAL A 41 -8.61 1.82 -15.38
CA VAL A 41 -8.89 0.38 -15.47
C VAL A 41 -9.06 0.02 -16.93
N PHE A 42 -8.24 -0.94 -17.38
CA PHE A 42 -8.22 -1.43 -18.74
C PHE A 42 -8.42 -2.93 -18.75
N GLY A 43 -9.46 -3.43 -19.40
CA GLY A 43 -9.73 -4.84 -19.35
C GLY A 43 -10.89 -5.30 -20.23
N LEU A 44 -11.16 -6.59 -20.10
CA LEU A 44 -12.25 -7.28 -20.80
C LEU A 44 -13.51 -7.28 -19.93
N THR A 45 -14.62 -6.87 -20.54
CA THR A 45 -15.96 -6.93 -19.96
C THR A 45 -16.94 -7.54 -20.95
N LYS A 46 -18.18 -7.80 -20.49
CA LYS A 46 -19.29 -8.27 -21.31
C LYS A 46 -20.39 -7.23 -21.32
N LYS A 47 -21.02 -7.07 -22.48
CA LYS A 47 -22.25 -6.30 -22.60
C LYS A 47 -23.22 -7.10 -23.49
N ASP A 48 -24.39 -7.40 -22.96
CA ASP A 48 -25.36 -8.31 -23.60
C ASP A 48 -24.72 -9.69 -23.93
N LYS A 49 -24.57 -9.98 -25.23
CA LYS A 49 -23.93 -11.22 -25.72
C LYS A 49 -22.51 -11.05 -26.21
N ASP A 50 -22.01 -9.82 -26.23
CA ASP A 50 -20.74 -9.42 -26.83
C ASP A 50 -19.70 -9.09 -25.78
N PHE A 51 -18.42 -9.24 -26.16
CA PHE A 51 -17.28 -8.89 -25.33
C PHE A 51 -16.62 -7.59 -25.80
N TYR A 52 -16.16 -6.80 -24.85
CA TYR A 52 -15.54 -5.51 -25.12
C TYR A 52 -14.26 -5.34 -24.33
N MET A 53 -13.22 -4.89 -25.00
CA MET A 53 -12.12 -4.23 -24.32
C MET A 53 -12.58 -2.82 -23.94
N VAL A 54 -12.39 -2.45 -22.69
CA VAL A 54 -12.76 -1.12 -22.17
C VAL A 54 -11.58 -0.47 -21.48
N LEU A 55 -11.52 0.85 -21.59
CA LEU A 55 -10.64 1.71 -20.80
C LEU A 55 -11.53 2.68 -20.03
N GLU A 56 -11.48 2.61 -18.72
CA GLU A 56 -12.17 3.51 -17.81
C GLU A 56 -11.16 4.40 -17.10
N ARG A 57 -11.56 5.63 -16.80
CA ARG A 57 -10.79 6.60 -16.02
C ARG A 57 -11.61 7.06 -14.84
N THR A 58 -11.01 7.07 -13.66
CA THR A 58 -11.50 7.80 -12.50
C THR A 58 -10.57 8.97 -12.22
N ALA A 59 -11.11 10.17 -12.17
CA ALA A 59 -10.38 11.38 -11.81
C ALA A 59 -11.20 12.19 -10.80
N ARG A 60 -10.62 12.53 -9.66
CA ARG A 60 -11.27 13.22 -8.54
C ARG A 60 -12.54 12.51 -8.02
N GLY A 61 -12.59 11.18 -8.19
CA GLY A 61 -13.72 10.35 -7.80
C GLY A 61 -14.83 10.24 -8.84
N GLU A 62 -14.71 10.90 -9.98
CA GLU A 62 -15.63 10.77 -11.11
C GLU A 62 -15.10 9.75 -12.11
N SER A 63 -15.89 8.70 -12.35
CA SER A 63 -15.54 7.62 -13.27
C SER A 63 -16.25 7.77 -14.61
N GLY A 64 -15.56 7.41 -15.70
CA GLY A 64 -16.12 7.45 -17.03
C GLY A 64 -15.38 6.56 -18.03
N LEU A 65 -16.12 6.06 -19.01
CA LEU A 65 -15.57 5.30 -20.13
C LEU A 65 -14.76 6.22 -21.04
N VAL A 66 -13.51 5.88 -21.31
CA VAL A 66 -12.60 6.60 -22.20
C VAL A 66 -12.64 6.02 -23.61
N ALA A 67 -12.58 4.69 -23.71
CA ALA A 67 -12.60 3.98 -24.97
C ALA A 67 -13.17 2.57 -24.81
N SER A 68 -13.79 2.04 -25.88
CA SER A 68 -14.20 0.65 -25.94
C SER A 68 -14.08 0.10 -27.37
N ALA A 69 -13.82 -1.21 -27.47
CA ALA A 69 -13.80 -1.92 -28.74
C ALA A 69 -14.41 -3.30 -28.55
N LYS A 70 -15.29 -3.71 -29.46
CA LYS A 70 -15.82 -5.07 -29.50
C LYS A 70 -14.72 -6.05 -29.89
N VAL A 71 -14.62 -7.18 -29.20
CA VAL A 71 -13.60 -8.19 -29.44
C VAL A 71 -14.20 -9.58 -29.52
N ASP A 72 -13.58 -10.45 -30.32
CA ASP A 72 -13.90 -11.87 -30.36
C ASP A 72 -12.93 -12.65 -29.46
N VAL A 73 -13.46 -13.23 -28.38
CA VAL A 73 -12.67 -13.90 -27.34
C VAL A 73 -12.59 -15.40 -27.66
N LYS A 74 -11.67 -15.77 -28.53
CA LYS A 74 -11.40 -17.19 -28.89
C LYS A 74 -10.19 -17.76 -28.15
N ASN A 75 -9.25 -16.91 -27.78
CA ASN A 75 -7.97 -17.26 -27.17
C ASN A 75 -7.73 -16.35 -25.94
N PRO A 76 -6.74 -16.67 -25.09
CA PRO A 76 -6.27 -15.73 -24.09
C PRO A 76 -5.88 -14.39 -24.73
N ILE A 77 -6.31 -13.30 -24.12
CA ILE A 77 -6.01 -11.96 -24.61
C ILE A 77 -4.74 -11.45 -23.92
N GLN A 78 -3.78 -10.94 -24.68
CA GLN A 78 -2.67 -10.22 -24.12
C GLN A 78 -3.04 -8.75 -23.93
N LEU A 79 -2.76 -8.22 -22.75
CA LEU A 79 -2.99 -6.84 -22.37
C LEU A 79 -1.65 -6.17 -22.10
N ARG A 80 -1.51 -4.92 -22.56
CA ARG A 80 -0.29 -4.14 -22.36
C ARG A 80 -0.63 -2.69 -22.06
N VAL A 81 0.05 -2.14 -21.05
CA VAL A 81 0.13 -0.71 -20.85
C VAL A 81 1.56 -0.25 -21.11
N LYS A 82 1.70 0.84 -21.86
CA LYS A 82 2.98 1.53 -22.07
C LYS A 82 2.89 2.94 -21.52
N GLY A 83 3.90 3.33 -20.75
CA GLY A 83 4.16 4.71 -20.41
C GLY A 83 5.23 5.27 -21.34
N GLU A 84 4.99 6.46 -21.91
CA GLU A 84 5.94 7.22 -22.70
C GLU A 84 5.83 8.69 -22.25
N GLY A 85 6.85 9.16 -21.51
CA GLY A 85 6.79 10.47 -20.86
C GLY A 85 5.61 10.58 -19.90
N ASP A 86 4.71 11.55 -20.14
CA ASP A 86 3.52 11.79 -19.32
C ASP A 86 2.25 11.10 -19.87
N GLY A 87 2.38 10.22 -20.87
CA GLY A 87 1.26 9.56 -21.51
C GLY A 87 1.22 8.05 -21.25
N TYR A 88 0.00 7.50 -21.15
CA TYR A 88 -0.22 6.06 -21.10
C TYR A 88 -1.02 5.59 -22.32
N GLY A 89 -0.46 4.59 -23.02
CA GLY A 89 -1.12 3.85 -24.10
C GLY A 89 -1.57 2.46 -23.62
N PHE A 90 -2.80 2.08 -23.92
CA PHE A 90 -3.38 0.78 -23.57
C PHE A 90 -3.58 -0.05 -24.81
N TYR A 91 -3.06 -1.28 -24.81
CA TYR A 91 -3.03 -2.14 -26.00
C TYR A 91 -3.52 -3.55 -25.64
N TYR A 92 -4.18 -4.20 -26.58
CA TYR A 92 -4.55 -5.60 -26.46
C TYR A 92 -4.21 -6.37 -27.73
N SER A 93 -4.04 -7.69 -27.60
CA SER A 93 -3.85 -8.62 -28.70
C SER A 93 -4.73 -9.85 -28.47
N THR A 94 -5.50 -10.25 -29.49
CA THR A 94 -6.35 -11.43 -29.48
C THR A 94 -5.68 -12.65 -30.13
N ASP A 95 -4.53 -12.47 -30.77
CA ASP A 95 -3.75 -13.51 -31.44
C ASP A 95 -2.38 -13.76 -30.78
N GLY A 96 -2.00 -12.93 -29.80
CA GLY A 96 -0.73 -13.03 -29.07
C GLY A 96 0.45 -12.32 -29.75
N THR A 97 0.26 -11.73 -30.93
CA THR A 97 1.34 -11.10 -31.73
C THR A 97 1.03 -9.64 -32.03
N ASP A 98 -0.11 -9.35 -32.59
CA ASP A 98 -0.47 -8.01 -33.06
C ASP A 98 -1.20 -7.24 -31.98
N PHE A 99 -0.58 -6.19 -31.46
CA PHE A 99 -1.16 -5.32 -30.47
C PHE A 99 -1.88 -4.13 -31.09
N VAL A 100 -3.15 -3.97 -30.74
CA VAL A 100 -4.00 -2.85 -31.15
C VAL A 100 -4.14 -1.89 -29.96
N GLN A 101 -3.91 -0.62 -30.19
CA GLN A 101 -4.17 0.40 -29.17
C GLN A 101 -5.67 0.65 -28.99
N LEU A 102 -6.14 0.64 -27.74
CA LEU A 102 -7.52 1.02 -27.42
C LEU A 102 -7.64 2.52 -27.19
N GLY A 103 -8.27 3.20 -28.11
CA GLY A 103 -8.40 4.66 -28.06
C GLY A 103 -7.07 5.40 -28.27
N ASN A 104 -6.97 6.59 -27.73
CA ASN A 104 -5.77 7.41 -27.77
C ASN A 104 -4.93 7.25 -26.49
N THR A 105 -3.68 7.71 -26.54
CA THR A 105 -2.85 7.88 -25.35
C THR A 105 -3.55 8.85 -24.37
N VAL A 106 -3.57 8.48 -23.10
CA VAL A 106 -4.22 9.27 -22.04
C VAL A 106 -3.19 9.89 -21.10
N PRO A 107 -3.54 10.99 -20.40
CA PRO A 107 -2.64 11.65 -19.46
C PRO A 107 -2.24 10.73 -18.28
N GLY A 108 -0.96 10.50 -18.08
CA GLY A 108 -0.42 9.78 -16.91
C GLY A 108 -0.25 10.68 -15.68
N ASP A 109 -0.18 11.99 -15.88
CA ASP A 109 -0.02 12.99 -14.82
C ASP A 109 -1.15 12.97 -13.79
N ILE A 110 -2.36 12.55 -14.17
CA ILE A 110 -3.49 12.39 -13.22
C ILE A 110 -3.19 11.41 -12.10
N LEU A 111 -2.23 10.50 -12.30
CA LEU A 111 -1.78 9.52 -11.31
C LEU A 111 -0.53 9.98 -10.54
N SER A 112 -0.05 11.18 -10.84
CA SER A 112 1.11 11.76 -10.16
C SER A 112 0.75 12.26 -8.76
N THR A 113 1.75 12.31 -7.89
CA THR A 113 1.61 12.92 -6.55
C THR A 113 1.18 14.38 -6.62
N ASN A 114 1.56 15.11 -7.69
CA ASN A 114 1.19 16.51 -7.86
C ASN A 114 -0.30 16.72 -8.12
N VAL A 115 -0.96 15.77 -8.78
CA VAL A 115 -2.39 15.86 -9.13
C VAL A 115 -3.26 15.08 -8.16
N ALA A 116 -2.88 13.86 -7.86
CA ALA A 116 -3.66 12.95 -7.01
C ALA A 116 -3.32 13.04 -5.51
N GLY A 117 -2.20 13.68 -5.16
CA GLY A 117 -1.69 13.72 -3.80
C GLY A 117 -1.05 12.41 -3.36
N GLY A 118 -0.84 12.27 -2.05
CA GLY A 118 -0.27 11.07 -1.45
C GLY A 118 1.24 10.93 -1.63
N PHE A 119 1.80 9.81 -1.15
CA PHE A 119 3.25 9.55 -1.13
C PHE A 119 3.66 8.29 -1.90
N THR A 120 2.69 7.52 -2.39
CA THR A 120 2.97 6.20 -3.00
C THR A 120 3.28 6.26 -4.48
N GLY A 121 2.85 7.32 -5.19
CA GLY A 121 2.92 7.38 -6.65
C GLY A 121 1.96 6.38 -7.32
N CYS A 122 2.14 6.17 -8.61
CA CYS A 122 1.34 5.24 -9.40
C CYS A 122 1.74 3.78 -9.16
N LEU A 123 0.76 2.92 -9.00
CA LEU A 123 0.88 1.47 -8.96
C LEU A 123 0.26 0.89 -10.23
N ILE A 124 0.90 -0.13 -10.81
CA ILE A 124 0.44 -0.82 -12.02
C ILE A 124 0.31 -2.30 -11.72
N GLY A 125 -0.80 -2.90 -12.10
CA GLY A 125 -0.98 -4.33 -11.87
C GLY A 125 -2.30 -4.91 -12.34
N LEU A 126 -2.64 -6.07 -11.79
CA LEU A 126 -3.81 -6.83 -12.20
C LEU A 126 -5.06 -6.32 -11.47
N TYR A 127 -6.17 -6.30 -12.20
CA TYR A 127 -7.49 -5.90 -11.71
C TYR A 127 -8.53 -6.96 -12.08
N ALA A 128 -9.42 -7.24 -11.15
CA ALA A 128 -10.62 -8.02 -11.43
C ALA A 128 -11.77 -7.59 -10.53
N THR A 129 -12.97 -7.52 -11.09
CA THR A 129 -14.23 -7.35 -10.37
C THR A 129 -15.30 -8.25 -10.98
N SER A 130 -16.29 -8.65 -10.20
CA SER A 130 -17.40 -9.49 -10.63
C SER A 130 -18.68 -9.13 -9.89
N ALA A 131 -19.83 -9.45 -10.50
CA ALA A 131 -21.14 -9.33 -9.84
C ALA A 131 -21.36 -10.37 -8.72
N ASN A 132 -20.66 -11.48 -8.79
CA ASN A 132 -20.66 -12.44 -7.70
C ASN A 132 -19.77 -11.87 -6.61
N ASP A 133 -20.35 -11.70 -5.42
CA ASP A 133 -19.56 -11.49 -4.23
C ASP A 133 -18.54 -12.64 -4.16
N ILE A 134 -17.33 -12.37 -4.64
CA ILE A 134 -16.20 -13.14 -4.17
C ILE A 134 -16.23 -12.82 -2.69
N VAL A 135 -16.63 -13.79 -1.89
CA VAL A 135 -16.43 -13.73 -0.44
C VAL A 135 -14.92 -13.76 -0.27
N VAL A 136 -14.30 -12.62 -0.45
CA VAL A 136 -12.94 -12.40 0.00
C VAL A 136 -13.11 -12.31 1.52
N ASN A 137 -13.05 -13.46 2.13
CA ASN A 137 -12.76 -13.50 3.56
C ASN A 137 -11.51 -12.64 3.69
N ASN A 138 -11.53 -11.62 4.43
CA ASN A 138 -10.50 -10.66 4.81
C ASN A 138 -9.10 -10.81 4.13
N LEU A 139 -8.37 -9.72 4.03
CA LEU A 139 -7.08 -9.65 3.30
C LEU A 139 -6.04 -10.64 3.85
N LYS A 140 -5.96 -10.79 5.18
CA LYS A 140 -4.98 -11.69 5.82
C LYS A 140 -5.14 -13.15 5.42
N ASP A 141 -6.40 -13.61 5.20
CA ASP A 141 -6.68 -14.98 4.80
C ASP A 141 -6.48 -15.17 3.29
N ALA A 142 -6.84 -14.16 2.48
CA ALA A 142 -6.60 -14.19 1.03
C ALA A 142 -5.11 -14.28 0.67
N TYR A 143 -4.23 -13.74 1.49
CA TYR A 143 -2.77 -13.72 1.27
C TYR A 143 -1.98 -14.60 2.24
N ALA A 144 -2.65 -15.47 3.03
CA ALA A 144 -2.00 -16.27 4.07
C ALA A 144 -0.82 -17.11 3.57
N ASP A 145 -0.92 -17.65 2.35
CA ASP A 145 0.12 -18.50 1.75
C ASP A 145 1.26 -17.70 1.09
N TYR A 146 1.15 -16.38 1.02
CA TYR A 146 2.10 -15.53 0.27
C TYR A 146 2.89 -14.59 1.17
N PHE A 147 2.20 -13.84 2.05
CA PHE A 147 2.85 -12.87 2.94
C PHE A 147 1.92 -12.40 4.05
N THR A 148 2.53 -11.80 5.06
CA THR A 148 1.83 -11.14 6.16
C THR A 148 1.28 -9.79 5.70
N VAL A 149 -0.03 -9.56 5.90
CA VAL A 149 -0.68 -8.28 5.58
C VAL A 149 -0.69 -7.39 6.82
N GLY A 150 -0.12 -6.19 6.70
CA GLY A 150 -0.02 -5.27 7.84
C GLY A 150 -0.57 -3.88 7.54
N CYS A 151 -0.88 -3.16 8.63
CA CYS A 151 -1.24 -1.74 8.56
C CYS A 151 -0.57 -0.93 9.67
N ALA A 152 -0.43 0.38 9.44
CA ALA A 152 -0.06 1.32 10.49
C ALA A 152 -1.31 1.68 11.30
N ILE A 153 -1.15 1.79 12.63
CA ILE A 153 -2.21 2.19 13.54
C ILE A 153 -1.74 3.24 14.55
N ASN A 154 -2.67 3.98 15.09
CA ASN A 154 -2.48 4.94 16.17
C ASN A 154 -3.61 4.82 17.21
N MET A 155 -3.55 5.64 18.25
CA MET A 155 -4.54 5.61 19.32
C MET A 155 -5.97 5.94 18.87
N ALA A 156 -6.16 6.73 17.81
CA ALA A 156 -7.49 7.02 17.29
C ALA A 156 -8.16 5.76 16.71
N ASN A 157 -7.36 4.89 16.06
CA ASN A 157 -7.86 3.61 15.56
C ASN A 157 -8.34 2.69 16.70
N LEU A 158 -7.61 2.65 17.82
CA LEU A 158 -7.97 1.84 18.98
C LEU A 158 -9.17 2.40 19.79
N ASN A 159 -9.52 3.66 19.59
CA ASN A 159 -10.69 4.27 20.18
C ASN A 159 -11.96 4.08 19.32
N SER A 160 -11.86 3.49 18.15
CA SER A 160 -12.97 3.24 17.23
C SER A 160 -13.27 1.75 17.14
N PRO A 161 -14.42 1.26 17.68
CA PRO A 161 -14.81 -0.14 17.55
C PRO A 161 -14.88 -0.63 16.09
N GLN A 162 -15.29 0.23 15.18
CA GLN A 162 -15.39 -0.10 13.76
C GLN A 162 -13.99 -0.30 13.14
N GLN A 163 -13.02 0.57 13.46
CA GLN A 163 -11.66 0.43 12.98
C GLN A 163 -10.95 -0.76 13.63
N MET A 164 -11.17 -1.01 14.91
CA MET A 164 -10.66 -2.24 15.56
C MET A 164 -11.19 -3.50 14.88
N ALA A 165 -12.48 -3.56 14.57
CA ALA A 165 -13.07 -4.68 13.85
C ALA A 165 -12.46 -4.84 12.44
N LEU A 166 -12.26 -3.74 11.71
CA LEU A 166 -11.60 -3.76 10.40
C LEU A 166 -10.15 -4.27 10.49
N ILE A 167 -9.39 -3.77 11.47
CA ILE A 167 -8.00 -4.17 11.69
C ILE A 167 -7.92 -5.67 12.01
N THR A 168 -8.70 -6.13 12.97
CA THR A 168 -8.66 -7.54 13.42
C THR A 168 -9.14 -8.52 12.36
N SER A 169 -10.07 -8.10 11.48
CA SER A 169 -10.55 -8.96 10.40
C SER A 169 -9.57 -9.06 9.23
N ASN A 170 -8.84 -7.98 8.89
CA ASN A 170 -8.08 -7.91 7.63
C ASN A 170 -6.56 -8.03 7.77
N PHE A 171 -6.01 -7.78 8.96
CA PHE A 171 -4.56 -7.71 9.14
C PHE A 171 -4.06 -8.72 10.17
N ASN A 172 -2.90 -9.29 9.90
CA ASN A 172 -2.18 -10.17 10.82
C ASN A 172 -0.85 -9.56 11.30
N SER A 173 -0.60 -8.30 10.93
CA SER A 173 0.50 -7.48 11.45
C SER A 173 0.07 -6.03 11.61
N ILE A 174 0.55 -5.36 12.66
CA ILE A 174 0.39 -3.91 12.86
C ILE A 174 1.71 -3.25 13.16
N THR A 175 1.81 -1.96 12.81
CA THR A 175 2.94 -1.11 13.14
C THR A 175 2.40 0.16 13.79
N ALA A 176 2.96 0.58 14.93
CA ALA A 176 2.59 1.87 15.51
C ALA A 176 3.03 3.01 14.57
N GLU A 177 2.12 3.89 14.19
CA GLU A 177 2.40 5.01 13.29
C GLU A 177 3.40 5.99 13.91
N ASN A 178 3.15 6.42 15.15
CA ASN A 178 4.01 7.34 15.91
C ASN A 178 4.27 6.87 17.34
N ASP A 179 3.36 6.20 17.98
CA ASP A 179 3.30 5.97 19.42
C ASP A 179 4.45 5.13 20.02
N MET A 180 5.27 4.50 19.17
CA MET A 180 6.46 3.74 19.58
C MET A 180 7.79 4.40 19.17
N LYS A 181 7.75 5.63 18.66
CA LYS A 181 8.95 6.40 18.31
C LYS A 181 9.65 6.94 19.56
N PRO A 182 10.91 7.37 19.47
CA PRO A 182 11.68 7.83 20.63
C PRO A 182 11.02 9.00 21.39
N GLU A 183 10.53 10.00 20.68
CA GLU A 183 9.96 11.20 21.30
C GLU A 183 8.71 10.91 22.16
N PRO A 184 7.68 10.19 21.70
CA PRO A 184 6.53 9.86 22.55
C PRO A 184 6.84 8.84 23.64
N THR A 185 7.85 7.98 23.47
CA THR A 185 8.18 6.93 24.47
C THR A 185 9.16 7.38 25.55
N GLU A 186 10.10 8.26 25.24
CA GLU A 186 11.08 8.82 26.19
C GLU A 186 11.27 10.32 25.93
N PRO A 187 10.26 11.17 26.20
CA PRO A 187 10.30 12.60 25.91
C PRO A 187 11.40 13.35 26.68
N VAL A 188 11.76 12.85 27.85
CA VAL A 188 12.85 13.35 28.70
C VAL A 188 13.76 12.17 29.06
N GLU A 189 15.07 12.39 29.13
CA GLU A 189 16.04 11.34 29.43
C GLU A 189 15.69 10.56 30.71
N GLY A 190 15.47 9.26 30.58
CA GLY A 190 15.10 8.37 31.68
C GLY A 190 13.65 8.43 32.13
N GLN A 191 12.82 9.31 31.53
CA GLN A 191 11.40 9.40 31.83
C GLN A 191 10.58 8.77 30.71
N TRP A 192 10.01 7.62 31.02
CA TRP A 192 9.32 6.80 30.04
C TRP A 192 7.81 7.01 30.06
N ASN A 193 7.22 7.14 28.89
CA ASN A 193 5.78 7.15 28.67
C ASN A 193 5.36 5.91 27.86
N TRP A 194 4.79 4.95 28.55
CA TRP A 194 4.40 3.66 27.97
C TRP A 194 2.93 3.57 27.58
N GLU A 195 2.11 4.55 27.93
CA GLU A 195 0.66 4.42 27.87
C GLU A 195 0.16 4.02 26.49
N SER A 196 0.48 4.77 25.44
CA SER A 196 0.04 4.48 24.08
C SER A 196 0.69 3.23 23.51
N ALA A 197 2.01 3.09 23.71
CA ALA A 197 2.76 1.93 23.23
C ALA A 197 2.26 0.62 23.84
N ASP A 198 1.98 0.61 25.16
CA ASP A 198 1.42 -0.56 25.85
C ASP A 198 0.00 -0.90 25.38
N LYS A 199 -0.84 0.11 25.14
CA LYS A 199 -2.20 -0.12 24.58
C LYS A 199 -2.14 -0.80 23.23
N ILE A 200 -1.24 -0.35 22.34
CA ILE A 200 -1.03 -0.97 21.03
C ILE A 200 -0.49 -2.39 21.18
N ALA A 201 0.50 -2.60 22.04
CA ALA A 201 1.07 -3.93 22.29
C ALA A 201 0.05 -4.91 22.89
N ASN A 202 -0.77 -4.45 23.83
CA ASN A 202 -1.84 -5.25 24.43
C ASN A 202 -2.95 -5.59 23.43
N PHE A 203 -3.32 -4.65 22.57
CA PHE A 203 -4.26 -4.90 21.46
C PHE A 203 -3.73 -5.97 20.51
N ALA A 204 -2.48 -5.87 20.09
CA ALA A 204 -1.83 -6.86 19.24
C ALA A 204 -1.86 -8.26 19.88
N ARG A 205 -1.44 -8.35 21.14
CA ARG A 205 -1.41 -9.62 21.91
C ARG A 205 -2.80 -10.22 22.07
N ALA A 206 -3.79 -9.41 22.48
CA ALA A 206 -5.16 -9.87 22.70
C ALA A 206 -5.82 -10.42 21.42
N ASN A 207 -5.45 -9.89 20.26
CA ASN A 207 -6.01 -10.29 18.97
C ASN A 207 -5.09 -11.24 18.18
N LYS A 208 -3.95 -11.67 18.75
CA LYS A 208 -2.96 -12.52 18.07
C LYS A 208 -2.44 -11.94 16.77
N ILE A 209 -2.29 -10.63 16.73
CA ILE A 209 -1.75 -9.87 15.60
C ILE A 209 -0.28 -9.59 15.88
N GLY A 210 0.58 -9.80 14.89
CA GLY A 210 1.99 -9.47 15.01
C GLY A 210 2.21 -7.97 15.17
N LEU A 211 3.10 -7.56 16.08
CA LEU A 211 3.46 -6.17 16.27
C LEU A 211 4.86 -5.91 15.71
N ARG A 212 4.98 -4.97 14.78
CA ARG A 212 6.25 -4.41 14.36
C ARG A 212 6.53 -3.14 15.16
N GLY A 213 7.59 -3.16 15.96
CA GLY A 213 8.08 -1.96 16.65
C GLY A 213 8.76 -1.01 15.67
N HIS A 214 8.23 0.21 15.56
CA HIS A 214 8.79 1.28 14.73
C HIS A 214 8.76 2.59 15.51
N CYS A 215 9.93 3.17 15.73
CA CYS A 215 11.27 2.73 15.41
C CYS A 215 12.20 2.96 16.61
N LEU A 216 13.29 2.22 16.69
CA LEU A 216 14.25 2.35 17.80
C LEU A 216 15.12 3.61 17.66
N VAL A 217 15.45 4.01 16.44
CA VAL A 217 16.25 5.18 16.11
C VAL A 217 15.76 5.80 14.81
N TRP A 218 15.57 7.10 14.78
CA TRP A 218 15.14 7.82 13.59
C TRP A 218 15.69 9.26 13.59
N HIS A 219 15.77 9.87 12.42
CA HIS A 219 16.23 11.25 12.25
C HIS A 219 15.17 12.31 12.62
N ALA A 220 13.91 11.91 12.75
CA ALA A 220 12.79 12.75 13.17
C ALA A 220 12.09 12.14 14.39
N GLN A 221 11.29 12.93 15.12
CA GLN A 221 10.60 12.50 16.34
C GLN A 221 11.55 11.79 17.34
N THR A 222 12.78 12.31 17.42
CA THR A 222 13.78 11.96 18.41
C THR A 222 13.99 13.20 19.28
N PRO A 223 13.83 13.10 20.61
CA PRO A 223 13.86 14.25 21.49
C PRO A 223 15.26 14.86 21.56
N ASP A 224 15.33 16.16 21.79
CA ASP A 224 16.56 16.97 21.77
C ASP A 224 17.62 16.48 22.76
N TRP A 225 17.18 15.98 23.93
CA TRP A 225 18.10 15.46 24.96
C TRP A 225 18.97 14.32 24.44
N MET A 226 18.54 13.60 23.39
CA MET A 226 19.35 12.52 22.81
C MET A 226 20.68 13.06 22.25
N PHE A 227 20.66 14.27 21.69
CA PHE A 227 21.78 14.87 20.96
C PHE A 227 22.47 16.00 21.73
N HIS A 228 21.79 16.64 22.68
CA HIS A 228 22.31 17.84 23.38
C HIS A 228 22.43 17.65 24.87
N ASP A 229 23.35 18.41 25.48
CA ASP A 229 23.47 18.56 26.92
C ASP A 229 22.47 19.62 27.46
N GLU A 230 22.42 19.83 28.78
CA GLU A 230 21.55 20.81 29.43
C GLU A 230 21.84 22.28 28.99
N LYS A 231 22.98 22.52 28.36
CA LYS A 231 23.38 23.83 27.84
C LYS A 231 23.08 23.98 26.34
N GLY A 232 22.52 22.96 25.72
CA GLY A 232 22.21 22.95 24.30
C GLY A 232 23.42 22.65 23.39
N ASN A 233 24.56 22.18 23.92
CA ASN A 233 25.68 21.76 23.10
C ASN A 233 25.52 20.30 22.68
N LEU A 234 26.04 19.95 21.50
CA LEU A 234 26.10 18.55 21.05
C LEU A 234 26.91 17.73 22.05
N VAL A 235 26.37 16.60 22.45
CA VAL A 235 27.07 15.62 23.29
C VAL A 235 28.19 14.91 22.52
N SER A 236 29.13 14.29 23.24
CA SER A 236 30.16 13.46 22.59
C SER A 236 29.53 12.19 21.97
N LYS A 237 30.25 11.61 21.02
CA LYS A 237 29.84 10.35 20.37
C LYS A 237 29.60 9.23 21.40
N GLU A 238 30.42 9.16 22.40
CA GLU A 238 30.34 8.13 23.47
C GLU A 238 29.05 8.30 24.26
N VAL A 239 28.70 9.53 24.65
CA VAL A 239 27.46 9.86 25.36
C VAL A 239 26.24 9.53 24.49
N LEU A 240 26.26 9.93 23.21
CA LEU A 240 25.17 9.62 22.27
C LEU A 240 24.96 8.11 22.16
N PHE A 241 26.03 7.33 21.97
CA PHE A 241 25.91 5.89 21.84
C PHE A 241 25.43 5.20 23.12
N GLU A 242 25.79 5.71 24.29
CA GLU A 242 25.28 5.20 25.55
C GLU A 242 23.78 5.49 25.74
N ARG A 243 23.34 6.70 25.41
CA ARG A 243 21.90 7.07 25.41
C ARG A 243 21.10 6.21 24.45
N MET A 244 21.56 6.06 23.21
CA MET A 244 20.93 5.18 22.21
C MET A 244 20.87 3.72 22.68
N ARG A 245 21.97 3.19 23.23
CA ARG A 245 22.01 1.82 23.75
C ARG A 245 20.98 1.61 24.85
N LYS A 246 20.93 2.51 25.83
CA LYS A 246 19.96 2.46 26.93
C LYS A 246 18.53 2.50 26.42
N HIS A 247 18.23 3.44 25.50
CA HIS A 247 16.92 3.57 24.86
C HIS A 247 16.51 2.27 24.17
N ILE A 248 17.33 1.76 23.25
CA ILE A 248 17.08 0.52 22.50
C ILE A 248 16.86 -0.66 23.45
N HIS A 249 17.78 -0.89 24.42
CA HIS A 249 17.67 -1.99 25.36
C HIS A 249 16.40 -1.92 26.19
N THR A 250 16.01 -0.76 26.64
CA THR A 250 14.80 -0.58 27.46
C THR A 250 13.54 -0.94 26.68
N ILE A 251 13.41 -0.42 25.44
CA ILE A 251 12.25 -0.73 24.58
C ILE A 251 12.21 -2.21 24.19
N VAL A 252 13.33 -2.74 23.73
CA VAL A 252 13.41 -4.16 23.31
C VAL A 252 13.09 -5.09 24.46
N ASN A 253 13.65 -4.86 25.65
CA ASN A 253 13.36 -5.68 26.82
C ASN A 253 11.88 -5.61 27.23
N ARG A 254 11.23 -4.43 27.10
CA ARG A 254 9.81 -4.29 27.43
C ARG A 254 8.90 -5.10 26.51
N TYR A 255 9.20 -5.11 25.20
CA TYR A 255 8.32 -5.66 24.18
C TYR A 255 8.82 -6.97 23.54
N LYS A 256 9.94 -7.55 24.00
CA LYS A 256 10.57 -8.74 23.40
C LYS A 256 9.62 -9.94 23.19
N ASP A 257 8.60 -10.07 24.05
CA ASP A 257 7.66 -11.20 24.00
C ASP A 257 6.46 -10.96 23.06
N CYS A 258 6.37 -9.77 22.45
CA CYS A 258 5.27 -9.44 21.55
C CYS A 258 5.70 -8.81 20.21
N LEU A 259 6.97 -8.46 20.06
CA LEU A 259 7.49 -7.90 18.81
C LEU A 259 7.86 -9.02 17.84
N LEU A 260 7.28 -8.98 16.65
CA LEU A 260 7.72 -9.83 15.53
C LEU A 260 8.99 -9.28 14.87
N TYR A 261 9.19 -7.95 14.93
CA TYR A 261 10.25 -7.32 14.18
C TYR A 261 10.56 -5.92 14.69
N THR A 262 11.85 -5.61 14.82
CA THR A 262 12.33 -4.25 15.11
C THR A 262 13.49 -3.94 14.18
N SER A 263 13.32 -3.00 13.25
CA SER A 263 14.45 -2.44 12.51
C SER A 263 14.05 -1.12 11.87
N PRO A 264 14.95 -0.14 11.78
CA PRO A 264 14.78 0.95 10.83
C PRO A 264 14.74 0.34 9.43
N SER A 265 13.78 0.78 8.61
CA SER A 265 13.76 0.43 7.20
C SER A 265 15.00 1.02 6.52
N PRO A 266 15.67 0.31 5.60
CA PRO A 266 16.75 0.91 4.79
C PRO A 266 16.31 2.13 3.98
N ARG A 267 14.99 2.36 3.87
CA ARG A 267 14.42 3.55 3.22
C ARG A 267 14.32 4.76 4.14
N ASP A 268 14.49 4.57 5.43
CA ASP A 268 14.45 5.63 6.44
C ASP A 268 15.85 6.19 6.75
N ALA A 269 16.87 5.67 6.06
CA ALA A 269 18.26 6.10 6.17
C ALA A 269 18.65 7.13 5.09
#